data_72a2d0edc07007dbc9dab6110f90269a
#
_entry.id   72a2d0edc07007dbc9dab6110f90269a
#
_cell.length_a   1.000
_cell.length_b   1.000
_cell.length_c   1.000
_cell.angle_alpha   90.00
_cell.angle_beta   90.00
_cell.angle_gamma   90.00
#
_symmetry.space_group_name_H-M   'P 1'
#
loop_
_entity.id
_entity.type
_entity.pdbx_description
1 polymer ?
#
loop_
_entity_poly.entity_id
_entity_poly.type
_entity_poly.pdbx_seq_one_letter_code
_entity_poly.pdbx_strand_id
1 'polypeptide(L)'
;LGYDGKGQVRLSENSNLEEEYRKLENHPLVYEGFVDFEFEVSVIAARNLSGQVACYDPGQNIHVNGILHTTTVPSQLNSKQTIDAVLIASKILESLNYVGVLGVELFHTKAGLIVNEIAPRVHNSGHWTQNGCSIDQFEQHIRAITGWPLGDGKRNTNVVMENLIGDEIKRAPTLALDGNISLHLYGNNAIKPGRKLG
;
A
#
# COMPACT_ATOMS: atom_id res chain seq x y z
N LEU A 1 14.25 -10.07 -1.79
CA LEU A 1 12.81 -10.03 -2.06
C LEU A 1 12.04 -10.31 -0.78
N GLY A 2 11.68 -9.30 -0.02
CA GLY A 2 10.90 -9.42 1.22
C GLY A 2 10.26 -8.10 1.56
N TYR A 3 9.14 -8.17 2.27
CA TYR A 3 8.38 -7.00 2.74
C TYR A 3 8.98 -6.35 4.00
N ASP A 4 10.19 -6.73 4.38
CA ASP A 4 10.85 -6.34 5.64
C ASP A 4 12.13 -5.52 5.44
N GLY A 5 12.39 -5.07 4.21
CA GLY A 5 13.57 -4.26 3.87
C GLY A 5 14.92 -4.99 3.94
N LYS A 6 14.94 -6.30 4.26
CA LYS A 6 16.19 -7.06 4.41
C LYS A 6 16.93 -7.31 3.10
N GLY A 7 16.24 -7.17 1.96
CA GLY A 7 16.84 -7.28 0.63
C GLY A 7 17.35 -5.94 0.07
N GLN A 8 17.53 -4.92 0.91
CA GLN A 8 17.96 -3.58 0.49
C GLN A 8 19.17 -3.12 1.28
N VAL A 9 20.05 -2.39 0.62
CA VAL A 9 21.19 -1.74 1.24
C VAL A 9 21.27 -0.30 0.76
N ARG A 10 21.38 0.63 1.70
CA ARG A 10 21.60 2.04 1.38
C ARG A 10 23.08 2.28 1.21
N LEU A 11 23.44 2.79 0.04
CA LEU A 11 24.80 3.15 -0.30
C LEU A 11 25.07 4.64 -0.02
N SER A 12 26.25 4.96 0.44
CA SER A 12 26.79 6.31 0.58
C SER A 12 28.10 6.40 -0.19
N GLU A 13 28.67 7.60 -0.30
CA GLU A 13 29.97 7.81 -0.98
C GLU A 13 31.11 6.96 -0.40
N ASN A 14 31.01 6.58 0.89
CA ASN A 14 32.01 5.79 1.58
C ASN A 14 31.69 4.29 1.64
N SER A 15 30.62 3.83 1.00
CA SER A 15 30.22 2.43 1.02
C SER A 15 31.17 1.58 0.17
N ASN A 16 31.56 0.42 0.70
CA ASN A 16 32.28 -0.59 -0.06
C ASN A 16 31.28 -1.43 -0.88
N LEU A 17 31.18 -1.16 -2.19
CA LEU A 17 30.21 -1.79 -3.07
C LEU A 17 30.32 -3.32 -3.10
N GLU A 18 31.55 -3.87 -3.10
CA GLU A 18 31.74 -5.31 -3.10
C GLU A 18 31.22 -5.97 -1.83
N GLU A 19 31.49 -5.34 -0.66
CA GLU A 19 31.02 -5.84 0.62
C GLU A 19 29.50 -5.80 0.72
N GLU A 20 28.88 -4.67 0.30
CA GLU A 20 27.43 -4.52 0.32
C GLU A 20 26.74 -5.48 -0.64
N TYR A 21 27.32 -5.70 -1.83
CA TYR A 21 26.82 -6.68 -2.79
C TYR A 21 26.88 -8.12 -2.25
N ARG A 22 27.96 -8.47 -1.55
CA ARG A 22 28.08 -9.80 -0.90
C ARG A 22 27.01 -10.02 0.19
N LYS A 23 26.66 -8.99 0.94
CA LYS A 23 25.58 -9.05 1.93
C LYS A 23 24.21 -9.38 1.32
N LEU A 24 24.04 -9.03 0.04
CA LEU A 24 22.83 -9.32 -0.74
C LEU A 24 22.95 -10.63 -1.54
N GLU A 25 23.84 -11.54 -1.13
CA GLU A 25 24.01 -12.90 -1.65
C GLU A 25 24.29 -12.96 -3.18
N ASN A 26 24.84 -11.90 -3.76
CA ASN A 26 25.17 -11.76 -5.18
C ASN A 26 23.97 -12.01 -6.13
N HIS A 27 22.74 -11.76 -5.69
CA HIS A 27 21.58 -11.81 -6.55
C HIS A 27 21.54 -10.62 -7.53
N PRO A 28 20.83 -10.74 -8.68
CA PRO A 28 20.53 -9.58 -9.51
C PRO A 28 19.81 -8.49 -8.70
N LEU A 29 20.32 -7.27 -8.76
CA LEU A 29 19.85 -6.14 -7.99
C LEU A 29 19.43 -4.99 -8.91
N VAL A 30 18.54 -4.14 -8.40
CA VAL A 30 18.25 -2.82 -8.99
C VAL A 30 19.02 -1.78 -8.19
N TYR A 31 19.76 -0.92 -8.89
CA TYR A 31 20.40 0.25 -8.29
C TYR A 31 19.51 1.47 -8.52
N GLU A 32 19.06 2.09 -7.44
CA GLU A 32 18.11 3.19 -7.47
C GLU A 32 18.70 4.45 -6.83
N GLY A 33 18.35 5.62 -7.37
CA GLY A 33 18.65 6.89 -6.73
C GLY A 33 17.82 7.05 -5.45
N PHE A 34 18.45 7.57 -4.40
CA PHE A 34 17.72 7.90 -3.17
C PHE A 34 16.75 9.06 -3.44
N VAL A 35 15.50 8.89 -3.05
CA VAL A 35 14.47 9.91 -3.17
C VAL A 35 14.26 10.58 -1.81
N ASP A 36 14.47 11.90 -1.74
CA ASP A 36 14.11 12.70 -0.58
C ASP A 36 12.63 13.08 -0.68
N PHE A 37 11.82 12.50 0.19
CA PHE A 37 10.36 12.66 0.19
C PHE A 37 9.85 13.19 1.53
N GLU A 38 8.70 13.85 1.50
CA GLU A 38 8.06 14.43 2.67
C GLU A 38 7.16 13.41 3.37
N PHE A 39 6.41 12.63 2.59
CA PHE A 39 5.57 11.52 3.06
C PHE A 39 5.24 10.56 1.91
N GLU A 40 4.68 9.41 2.27
CA GLU A 40 4.28 8.37 1.33
C GLU A 40 2.77 8.30 1.21
N VAL A 41 2.28 8.03 -0.01
CA VAL A 41 0.87 7.74 -0.27
C VAL A 41 0.74 6.49 -1.12
N SER A 42 -0.43 5.86 -1.05
CA SER A 42 -0.77 4.75 -1.95
C SER A 42 -2.15 4.94 -2.55
N VAL A 43 -2.29 4.54 -3.80
CA VAL A 43 -3.56 4.46 -4.51
C VAL A 43 -3.88 3.01 -4.79
N ILE A 44 -5.06 2.58 -4.40
CA ILE A 44 -5.62 1.30 -4.83
C ILE A 44 -6.48 1.57 -6.05
N ALA A 45 -6.20 0.86 -7.13
CA ALA A 45 -6.92 1.02 -8.38
C ALA A 45 -7.30 -0.35 -8.96
N ALA A 46 -8.41 -0.42 -9.67
CA ALA A 46 -8.89 -1.62 -10.32
C ALA A 46 -9.22 -1.35 -11.79
N ARG A 47 -8.97 -2.34 -12.65
CA ARG A 47 -9.39 -2.34 -14.05
C ARG A 47 -10.04 -3.68 -14.38
N ASN A 48 -11.21 -3.65 -15.03
CA ASN A 48 -11.92 -4.85 -15.44
C ASN A 48 -11.61 -5.26 -16.90
N LEU A 49 -12.19 -6.37 -17.34
CA LEU A 49 -12.02 -6.93 -18.68
C LEU A 49 -12.48 -5.98 -19.80
N SER A 50 -13.46 -5.11 -19.54
CA SER A 50 -13.92 -4.12 -20.52
C SER A 50 -13.07 -2.85 -20.57
N GLY A 51 -12.04 -2.73 -19.72
CA GLY A 51 -11.19 -1.57 -19.64
C GLY A 51 -11.70 -0.45 -18.71
N GLN A 52 -12.81 -0.66 -18.01
CA GLN A 52 -13.28 0.29 -17.00
C GLN A 52 -12.27 0.35 -15.85
N VAL A 53 -11.92 1.56 -15.40
CA VAL A 53 -11.03 1.80 -14.27
C VAL A 53 -11.80 2.44 -13.13
N ALA A 54 -11.52 2.01 -11.91
CA ALA A 54 -11.99 2.63 -10.67
C ALA A 54 -10.82 2.75 -9.69
N CYS A 55 -10.71 3.91 -9.04
CA CYS A 55 -9.65 4.17 -8.06
C CYS A 55 -10.28 4.57 -6.74
N TYR A 56 -9.61 4.16 -5.65
CA TYR A 56 -9.90 4.63 -4.30
C TYR A 56 -9.12 5.91 -4.00
N ASP A 57 -9.55 6.64 -2.98
CA ASP A 57 -8.84 7.83 -2.52
C ASP A 57 -7.40 7.47 -2.11
N PRO A 58 -6.41 8.33 -2.39
CA PRO A 58 -5.05 8.13 -1.91
C PRO A 58 -4.97 8.11 -0.39
N GLY A 59 -4.42 7.04 0.17
CA GLY A 59 -4.12 6.90 1.60
C GLY A 59 -2.70 7.35 1.91
N GLN A 60 -2.52 8.12 2.99
CA GLN A 60 -1.18 8.48 3.49
C GLN A 60 -0.65 7.37 4.39
N ASN A 61 0.55 6.92 4.10
CA ASN A 61 1.18 5.78 4.75
C ASN A 61 2.26 6.22 5.74
N ILE A 62 2.33 5.53 6.87
CA ILE A 62 3.43 5.62 7.82
C ILE A 62 4.04 4.23 7.96
N HIS A 63 5.33 4.13 7.66
CA HIS A 63 6.12 2.92 7.88
C HIS A 63 6.96 3.04 9.15
N VAL A 64 7.02 1.95 9.90
CA VAL A 64 7.89 1.81 11.08
C VAL A 64 8.83 0.64 10.82
N ASN A 65 10.13 0.88 10.83
CA ASN A 65 11.14 -0.12 10.51
C ASN A 65 10.89 -0.83 9.15
N GLY A 66 10.46 -0.07 8.13
CA GLY A 66 10.17 -0.60 6.80
C GLY A 66 8.86 -1.38 6.67
N ILE A 67 8.03 -1.44 7.73
CA ILE A 67 6.75 -2.14 7.72
C ILE A 67 5.63 -1.10 7.80
N LEU A 68 4.65 -1.17 6.89
CA LEU A 68 3.48 -0.30 6.94
C LEU A 68 2.76 -0.47 8.28
N HIS A 69 2.68 0.62 9.04
CA HIS A 69 2.01 0.66 10.33
C HIS A 69 0.60 1.26 10.21
N THR A 70 0.47 2.45 9.63
CA THR A 70 -0.84 3.11 9.47
C THR A 70 -1.06 3.61 8.05
N THR A 71 -2.33 3.63 7.64
CA THR A 71 -2.82 4.34 6.46
C THR A 71 -3.97 5.26 6.86
N THR A 72 -3.85 6.55 6.57
CA THR A 72 -4.86 7.57 6.88
C THR A 72 -5.53 8.07 5.61
N VAL A 73 -6.86 8.07 5.58
CA VAL A 73 -7.66 8.56 4.45
C VAL A 73 -8.70 9.55 4.98
N PRO A 74 -8.78 10.77 4.43
CA PRO A 74 -7.99 11.30 3.32
C PRO A 74 -6.52 11.56 3.71
N SER A 75 -5.64 11.53 2.71
CA SER A 75 -4.24 11.94 2.85
C SER A 75 -4.12 13.47 2.93
N GLN A 76 -2.90 13.97 3.21
CA GLN A 76 -2.58 15.41 3.21
C GLN A 76 -2.39 15.99 1.80
N LEU A 77 -2.56 15.20 0.75
CA LEU A 77 -2.51 15.71 -0.63
C LEU A 77 -3.59 16.77 -0.86
N ASN A 78 -3.23 17.84 -1.55
CA ASN A 78 -4.23 18.80 -2.03
C ASN A 78 -5.04 18.19 -3.20
N SER A 79 -6.12 18.85 -3.61
CA SER A 79 -7.04 18.33 -4.64
C SER A 79 -6.34 18.04 -5.97
N LYS A 80 -5.37 18.86 -6.40
CA LYS A 80 -4.60 18.62 -7.62
C LYS A 80 -3.73 17.37 -7.48
N GLN A 81 -2.99 17.25 -6.40
CA GLN A 81 -2.11 16.10 -6.13
C GLN A 81 -2.91 14.81 -5.98
N THR A 82 -4.10 14.86 -5.39
CA THR A 82 -5.03 13.71 -5.32
C THR A 82 -5.41 13.24 -6.72
N ILE A 83 -5.77 14.15 -7.61
CA ILE A 83 -6.08 13.83 -9.02
C ILE A 83 -4.85 13.25 -9.71
N ASP A 84 -3.69 13.87 -9.55
CA ASP A 84 -2.43 13.40 -10.15
C ASP A 84 -2.09 11.97 -9.70
N ALA A 85 -2.24 11.65 -8.41
CA ALA A 85 -2.01 10.31 -7.86
C ALA A 85 -2.94 9.25 -8.51
N VAL A 86 -4.23 9.57 -8.62
CA VAL A 86 -5.23 8.70 -9.24
C VAL A 86 -4.93 8.50 -10.74
N LEU A 87 -4.55 9.56 -11.45
CA LEU A 87 -4.19 9.49 -12.87
C LEU A 87 -2.93 8.66 -13.10
N ILE A 88 -1.94 8.74 -12.22
CA ILE A 88 -0.73 7.89 -12.28
C ILE A 88 -1.15 6.41 -12.17
N ALA A 89 -1.95 6.06 -11.19
CA ALA A 89 -2.40 4.68 -10.98
C ALA A 89 -3.23 4.15 -12.17
N SER A 90 -4.14 4.97 -12.71
CA SER A 90 -4.93 4.63 -13.91
C SER A 90 -4.04 4.38 -15.12
N LYS A 91 -3.07 5.26 -15.40
CA LYS A 91 -2.14 5.10 -16.52
C LYS A 91 -1.30 3.83 -16.40
N ILE A 92 -0.86 3.48 -15.19
CA ILE A 92 -0.10 2.23 -14.96
C ILE A 92 -0.98 1.01 -15.31
N LEU A 93 -2.22 0.97 -14.80
CA LEU A 93 -3.17 -0.11 -15.11
C LEU A 93 -3.40 -0.26 -16.62
N GLU A 94 -3.63 0.86 -17.31
CA GLU A 94 -3.86 0.88 -18.76
C GLU A 94 -2.61 0.44 -19.54
N SER A 95 -1.43 0.97 -19.19
CA SER A 95 -0.16 0.66 -19.87
C SER A 95 0.21 -0.81 -19.74
N LEU A 96 -0.10 -1.42 -18.59
CA LEU A 96 0.14 -2.85 -18.34
C LEU A 96 -0.98 -3.73 -18.89
N ASN A 97 -2.08 -3.16 -19.38
CA ASN A 97 -3.31 -3.87 -19.72
C ASN A 97 -3.74 -4.84 -18.60
N TYR A 98 -3.48 -4.44 -17.34
CA TYR A 98 -3.72 -5.28 -16.17
C TYR A 98 -5.21 -5.38 -15.86
N VAL A 99 -5.68 -6.56 -15.47
CA VAL A 99 -7.05 -6.81 -15.01
C VAL A 99 -7.01 -7.29 -13.57
N GLY A 100 -7.70 -6.58 -12.70
CA GLY A 100 -7.67 -6.82 -11.25
C GLY A 100 -7.40 -5.55 -10.46
N VAL A 101 -7.11 -5.71 -9.18
CA VAL A 101 -6.69 -4.63 -8.28
C VAL A 101 -5.17 -4.50 -8.29
N LEU A 102 -4.70 -3.27 -8.33
CA LEU A 102 -3.29 -2.88 -8.25
C LEU A 102 -3.12 -1.86 -7.13
N GLY A 103 -2.14 -2.05 -6.26
CA GLY A 103 -1.65 -1.03 -5.35
C GLY A 103 -0.48 -0.28 -5.99
N VAL A 104 -0.51 1.06 -5.93
CA VAL A 104 0.59 1.93 -6.39
C VAL A 104 1.07 2.75 -5.21
N GLU A 105 2.32 2.60 -4.83
CA GLU A 105 2.96 3.42 -3.80
C GLU A 105 3.72 4.58 -4.43
N LEU A 106 3.55 5.76 -3.84
CA LEU A 106 4.06 7.02 -4.35
C LEU A 106 4.78 7.78 -3.22
N PHE A 107 5.92 8.35 -3.54
CA PHE A 107 6.58 9.36 -2.71
C PHE A 107 6.04 10.76 -3.07
N HIS A 108 5.61 11.49 -2.06
CA HIS A 108 5.33 12.92 -2.20
C HIS A 108 6.62 13.70 -1.97
N THR A 109 7.06 14.44 -2.99
CA THR A 109 8.26 15.29 -2.95
C THR A 109 7.89 16.74 -3.25
N LYS A 110 8.82 17.65 -3.02
CA LYS A 110 8.67 19.07 -3.42
C LYS A 110 8.45 19.25 -4.93
N ALA A 111 8.94 18.32 -5.73
CA ALA A 111 8.80 18.37 -7.20
C ALA A 111 7.52 17.66 -7.70
N GLY A 112 6.78 16.97 -6.85
CA GLY A 112 5.58 16.22 -7.20
C GLY A 112 5.61 14.77 -6.72
N LEU A 113 4.77 13.94 -7.33
CA LEU A 113 4.64 12.52 -6.99
C LEU A 113 5.60 11.68 -7.82
N ILE A 114 6.30 10.76 -7.15
CA ILE A 114 7.21 9.79 -7.78
C ILE A 114 6.70 8.39 -7.45
N VAL A 115 6.59 7.52 -8.45
CA VAL A 115 6.23 6.11 -8.24
C VAL A 115 7.38 5.40 -7.53
N ASN A 116 7.08 4.77 -6.39
CA ASN A 116 8.00 3.93 -5.64
C ASN A 116 7.90 2.48 -6.11
N GLU A 117 6.74 1.87 -5.90
CA GLU A 117 6.51 0.49 -6.31
C GLU A 117 5.05 0.26 -6.74
N ILE A 118 4.84 -0.86 -7.43
CA ILE A 118 3.51 -1.37 -7.77
C ILE A 118 3.34 -2.79 -7.24
N ALA A 119 2.14 -3.08 -6.76
CA ALA A 119 1.77 -4.42 -6.30
C ALA A 119 0.54 -4.89 -7.10
N PRO A 120 0.68 -5.81 -8.08
CA PRO A 120 -0.43 -6.28 -8.92
C PRO A 120 -1.30 -7.30 -8.16
N ARG A 121 -1.91 -6.86 -7.11
CA ARG A 121 -2.78 -7.60 -6.17
C ARG A 121 -3.47 -6.62 -5.21
N VAL A 122 -4.42 -7.13 -4.41
CA VAL A 122 -4.87 -6.41 -3.22
C VAL A 122 -3.69 -6.03 -2.32
N HIS A 123 -3.74 -4.85 -1.71
CA HIS A 123 -2.62 -4.29 -0.98
C HIS A 123 -2.99 -3.96 0.46
N ASN A 124 -2.03 -4.10 1.38
CA ASN A 124 -2.26 -3.84 2.80
C ASN A 124 -2.71 -2.39 3.07
N SER A 125 -2.12 -1.42 2.37
CA SER A 125 -2.54 -0.02 2.48
C SER A 125 -3.98 0.25 1.97
N GLY A 126 -4.62 -0.73 1.33
CA GLY A 126 -6.02 -0.67 0.89
C GLY A 126 -7.00 -1.34 1.84
N HIS A 127 -6.57 -1.90 2.98
CA HIS A 127 -7.47 -2.59 3.91
C HIS A 127 -8.50 -1.65 4.56
N TRP A 128 -8.22 -0.36 4.64
CA TRP A 128 -9.18 0.64 5.07
C TRP A 128 -10.49 0.64 4.26
N THR A 129 -10.44 0.15 3.01
CA THR A 129 -11.61 0.09 2.13
C THR A 129 -12.69 -0.83 2.66
N GLN A 130 -12.35 -1.85 3.49
CA GLN A 130 -13.31 -2.81 4.05
C GLN A 130 -14.39 -2.13 4.89
N ASN A 131 -14.05 -1.06 5.59
CA ASN A 131 -15.00 -0.31 6.42
C ASN A 131 -15.21 1.12 5.92
N GLY A 132 -14.35 1.60 5.03
CA GLY A 132 -14.41 2.96 4.48
C GLY A 132 -15.19 3.09 3.18
N CYS A 133 -15.46 1.99 2.47
CA CYS A 133 -16.11 1.99 1.16
C CYS A 133 -17.27 1.00 1.11
N SER A 134 -18.20 1.21 0.17
CA SER A 134 -19.29 0.26 -0.08
C SER A 134 -18.82 -1.01 -0.76
N ILE A 135 -17.81 -0.91 -1.64
CA ILE A 135 -17.12 -2.02 -2.29
C ILE A 135 -15.66 -1.92 -1.90
N ASP A 136 -15.17 -2.90 -1.17
CA ASP A 136 -13.77 -2.96 -0.76
C ASP A 136 -12.84 -3.48 -1.87
N GLN A 137 -11.54 -3.42 -1.65
CA GLN A 137 -10.56 -3.84 -2.65
C GLN A 137 -10.63 -5.33 -3.00
N PHE A 138 -11.07 -6.18 -2.07
CA PHE A 138 -11.17 -7.63 -2.32
C PHE A 138 -12.34 -7.93 -3.23
N GLU A 139 -13.53 -7.41 -2.91
CA GLU A 139 -14.69 -7.50 -3.79
C GLU A 139 -14.43 -6.84 -5.14
N GLN A 140 -13.79 -5.67 -5.15
CA GLN A 140 -13.41 -4.98 -6.37
C GLN A 140 -12.49 -5.83 -7.26
N HIS A 141 -11.55 -6.57 -6.65
CA HIS A 141 -10.68 -7.50 -7.40
C HIS A 141 -11.49 -8.61 -8.05
N ILE A 142 -12.41 -9.22 -7.32
CA ILE A 142 -13.30 -10.27 -7.86
C ILE A 142 -14.16 -9.71 -9.00
N ARG A 143 -14.79 -8.55 -8.81
CA ARG A 143 -15.56 -7.88 -9.85
C ARG A 143 -14.72 -7.65 -11.12
N ALA A 144 -13.50 -7.15 -10.95
CA ALA A 144 -12.61 -6.88 -12.07
C ALA A 144 -12.30 -8.13 -12.90
N ILE A 145 -11.91 -9.23 -12.24
CA ILE A 145 -11.47 -10.46 -12.94
C ILE A 145 -12.63 -11.31 -13.49
N THR A 146 -13.83 -11.16 -12.94
CA THR A 146 -15.03 -11.89 -13.40
C THR A 146 -15.86 -11.11 -14.41
N GLY A 147 -15.44 -9.86 -14.74
CA GLY A 147 -16.16 -9.01 -15.68
C GLY A 147 -17.42 -8.34 -15.12
N TRP A 148 -17.58 -8.28 -13.80
CA TRP A 148 -18.66 -7.54 -13.17
C TRP A 148 -18.40 -6.03 -13.23
N PRO A 149 -19.45 -5.19 -13.13
CA PRO A 149 -19.28 -3.76 -13.00
C PRO A 149 -18.46 -3.41 -11.77
N LEU A 150 -17.48 -2.51 -11.92
CA LEU A 150 -16.70 -2.01 -10.78
C LEU A 150 -17.54 -1.07 -9.91
N GLY A 151 -17.28 -1.08 -8.60
CA GLY A 151 -17.70 -0.02 -7.70
C GLY A 151 -16.94 1.28 -8.01
N ASP A 152 -17.46 2.41 -7.53
CA ASP A 152 -16.92 3.75 -7.84
C ASP A 152 -15.67 4.11 -7.03
N GLY A 153 -15.30 3.30 -6.03
CA GLY A 153 -14.15 3.53 -5.16
C GLY A 153 -14.32 4.67 -4.14
N LYS A 154 -15.51 5.28 -4.06
CA LYS A 154 -15.75 6.38 -3.12
C LYS A 154 -15.77 5.90 -1.68
N ARG A 155 -15.12 6.67 -0.79
CA ARG A 155 -15.21 6.43 0.64
C ARG A 155 -16.53 6.99 1.21
N ASN A 156 -17.03 6.30 2.22
CA ASN A 156 -18.22 6.70 2.97
C ASN A 156 -17.85 7.54 4.22
N THR A 157 -16.62 7.40 4.71
CA THR A 157 -16.11 8.06 5.91
C THR A 157 -14.61 8.25 5.88
N ASN A 158 -14.07 9.08 6.76
CA ASN A 158 -12.64 9.16 7.01
C ASN A 158 -12.21 7.95 7.84
N VAL A 159 -11.04 7.38 7.51
CA VAL A 159 -10.57 6.14 8.13
C VAL A 159 -9.08 6.24 8.46
N VAL A 160 -8.71 5.70 9.62
CA VAL A 160 -7.33 5.35 9.93
C VAL A 160 -7.27 3.83 10.05
N MET A 161 -6.52 3.18 9.19
CA MET A 161 -6.17 1.76 9.28
C MET A 161 -4.86 1.63 10.03
N GLU A 162 -4.81 0.78 11.04
CA GLU A 162 -3.60 0.43 11.79
C GLU A 162 -3.35 -1.07 11.67
N ASN A 163 -2.11 -1.46 11.35
CA ASN A 163 -1.70 -2.86 11.40
C ASN A 163 -1.26 -3.24 12.81
N LEU A 164 -1.75 -4.36 13.32
CA LEU A 164 -1.26 -4.96 14.56
C LEU A 164 -0.06 -5.86 14.23
N ILE A 165 1.14 -5.41 14.61
CA ILE A 165 2.40 -6.04 14.22
C ILE A 165 3.01 -6.75 15.44
N GLY A 166 3.26 -8.06 15.31
CA GLY A 166 3.88 -8.83 16.38
C GLY A 166 3.09 -8.76 17.70
N ASP A 167 3.72 -8.32 18.77
CA ASP A 167 3.10 -8.24 20.10
C ASP A 167 1.94 -7.25 20.23
N GLU A 168 1.77 -6.33 19.26
CA GLU A 168 0.63 -5.40 19.27
C GLU A 168 -0.73 -6.11 19.18
N ILE A 169 -0.75 -7.35 18.67
CA ILE A 169 -1.96 -8.19 18.65
C ILE A 169 -2.58 -8.37 20.04
N LYS A 170 -1.79 -8.27 21.10
CA LYS A 170 -2.25 -8.35 22.48
C LYS A 170 -3.21 -7.22 22.87
N ARG A 171 -3.23 -6.12 22.08
CA ARG A 171 -4.18 -5.01 22.24
C ARG A 171 -5.59 -5.35 21.70
N ALA A 172 -5.74 -6.39 20.87
CA ALA A 172 -6.98 -6.72 20.20
C ALA A 172 -8.20 -6.82 21.15
N PRO A 173 -8.11 -7.47 22.34
CA PRO A 173 -9.26 -7.50 23.26
C PRO A 173 -9.70 -6.12 23.77
N THR A 174 -8.75 -5.20 23.99
CA THR A 174 -9.04 -3.83 24.40
C THR A 174 -9.64 -3.01 23.25
N LEU A 175 -9.08 -3.14 22.05
CA LEU A 175 -9.57 -2.47 20.85
C LEU A 175 -10.99 -2.91 20.49
N ALA A 176 -11.34 -4.16 20.70
CA ALA A 176 -12.68 -4.71 20.46
C ALA A 176 -13.76 -4.11 21.37
N LEU A 177 -13.40 -3.40 22.44
CA LEU A 177 -14.35 -2.70 23.32
C LEU A 177 -14.77 -1.33 22.81
N ASP A 178 -14.08 -0.78 21.82
CA ASP A 178 -14.41 0.52 21.21
C ASP A 178 -15.34 0.28 20.00
N GLY A 179 -16.56 0.79 20.07
CA GLY A 179 -17.57 0.67 19.01
C GLY A 179 -17.22 1.39 17.69
N ASN A 180 -16.17 2.23 17.69
CA ASN A 180 -15.69 2.91 16.48
C ASN A 180 -14.55 2.13 15.78
N ILE A 181 -14.11 1.01 16.34
CA ILE A 181 -13.05 0.19 15.78
C ILE A 181 -13.62 -1.06 15.12
N SER A 182 -13.28 -1.25 13.86
CA SER A 182 -13.50 -2.51 13.15
C SER A 182 -12.23 -3.33 13.18
N LEU A 183 -12.27 -4.49 13.82
CA LEU A 183 -11.11 -5.34 14.04
C LEU A 183 -11.09 -6.51 13.06
N HIS A 184 -10.01 -6.66 12.31
CA HIS A 184 -9.79 -7.74 11.35
C HIS A 184 -8.56 -8.57 11.75
N LEU A 185 -8.78 -9.78 12.23
CA LEU A 185 -7.71 -10.69 12.66
C LEU A 185 -7.40 -11.71 11.57
N TYR A 186 -6.11 -11.93 11.29
CA TYR A 186 -5.69 -12.82 10.19
C TYR A 186 -5.64 -14.31 10.58
N GLY A 187 -5.97 -14.66 11.84
CA GLY A 187 -6.03 -16.05 12.30
C GLY A 187 -4.68 -16.75 12.39
N ASN A 188 -3.58 -16.02 12.46
CA ASN A 188 -2.25 -16.60 12.56
C ASN A 188 -1.99 -17.14 13.98
N ASN A 189 -1.55 -18.41 14.08
CA ASN A 189 -1.32 -19.10 15.36
C ASN A 189 0.00 -18.70 16.06
N ALA A 190 0.91 -17.99 15.40
CA ALA A 190 2.20 -17.62 15.96
C ALA A 190 2.46 -16.11 15.86
N ILE A 191 2.72 -15.50 17.01
CA ILE A 191 3.21 -14.13 17.09
C ILE A 191 4.69 -14.15 16.72
N LYS A 192 5.07 -13.40 15.69
CA LYS A 192 6.46 -13.22 15.26
C LYS A 192 6.75 -11.73 15.11
N PRO A 193 7.95 -11.26 15.53
CA PRO A 193 8.38 -9.89 15.29
C PRO A 193 8.23 -9.49 13.81
N GLY A 194 7.71 -8.30 13.54
CA GLY A 194 7.51 -7.78 12.18
C GLY A 194 6.35 -8.39 11.39
N ARG A 195 5.65 -9.41 11.92
CA ARG A 195 4.53 -10.02 11.23
C ARG A 195 3.24 -9.25 11.53
N LYS A 196 2.50 -8.88 10.47
CA LYS A 196 1.15 -8.33 10.59
C LYS A 196 0.17 -9.45 10.97
N LEU A 197 -0.64 -9.22 11.97
CA LEU A 197 -1.57 -10.20 12.55
C LEU A 197 -3.03 -9.73 12.53
N GLY A 198 -3.25 -8.49 12.25
CA GLY A 198 -4.55 -7.85 12.09
C GLY A 198 -4.38 -6.43 11.62
#